data_2e3a0179c0da44caffc2ec76c414743e
#
_entry.id   2e3a0179c0da44caffc2ec76c414743e
#
_cell.length_a   1.000
_cell.length_b   1.000
_cell.length_c   1.000
_cell.angle_alpha   90.00
_cell.angle_beta   90.00
_cell.angle_gamma   90.00
#
_symmetry.space_group_name_H-M   'P 1'
#
loop_
_entity.id
_entity.type
_entity.pdbx_description
1 polymer ?
#
loop_
_entity_poly.entity_id
_entity_poly.type
_entity_poly.pdbx_seq_one_letter_code
_entity_poly.pdbx_strand_id
1 'polypeptide(L)'
;MMILDYLICNQDRHFGNFGAIRDAVTLEWMGFAPIFDSGTSLWFDQYATKINALTDAPAKPFAATQQEQLALAKKPANAGSHGAGWMQRRCACYF
;
A
#
# COMPACT_ATOMS: atom_id res chain seq x y z
N MET A 1 1.79 -5.48 -1.30
CA MET A 1 2.06 -4.12 -0.82
C MET A 1 1.72 -3.95 0.66
N MET A 2 0.47 -3.99 1.10
CA MET A 2 0.07 -3.73 2.50
C MET A 2 0.79 -4.61 3.54
N ILE A 3 1.03 -5.88 3.25
CA ILE A 3 1.78 -6.78 4.14
C ILE A 3 3.23 -6.33 4.28
N LEU A 4 3.88 -5.95 3.18
CA LEU A 4 5.24 -5.42 3.23
C LEU A 4 5.30 -4.12 4.01
N ASP A 5 4.39 -3.19 3.74
CA ASP A 5 4.33 -1.90 4.45
C ASP A 5 4.15 -2.11 5.97
N TYR A 6 3.36 -3.11 6.36
CA TYR A 6 3.23 -3.50 7.77
C TYR A 6 4.56 -4.00 8.36
N LEU A 7 5.26 -4.88 7.64
CA LEU A 7 6.53 -5.46 8.13
C LEU A 7 7.65 -4.43 8.28
N ILE A 8 7.72 -3.47 7.36
CA ILE A 8 8.73 -2.41 7.37
C ILE A 8 8.25 -1.12 8.05
N CYS A 9 7.04 -1.09 8.59
CA CYS A 9 6.42 0.09 9.20
C CYS A 9 6.48 1.31 8.28
N ASN A 10 6.11 1.15 7.01
CA ASN A 10 6.06 2.25 6.05
C ASN A 10 4.87 3.16 6.37
N GLN A 11 5.14 4.42 6.68
CA GLN A 11 4.14 5.35 7.17
C GLN A 11 3.56 6.26 6.07
N ASP A 12 4.16 6.28 4.90
CA ASP A 12 3.79 7.22 3.83
C ASP A 12 3.46 6.55 2.50
N ARG A 13 2.84 5.37 2.53
CA ARG A 13 2.28 4.79 1.32
C ARG A 13 1.07 5.59 0.87
N HIS A 14 1.10 6.13 -0.32
CA HIS A 14 -0.01 6.86 -0.93
C HIS A 14 -0.25 6.40 -2.37
N PHE A 15 -1.31 6.88 -3.00
CA PHE A 15 -1.71 6.43 -4.33
C PHE A 15 -0.68 6.68 -5.44
N GLY A 16 0.27 7.57 -5.23
CA GLY A 16 1.39 7.79 -6.16
C GLY A 16 2.55 6.81 -6.01
N ASN A 17 2.54 5.95 -4.97
CA ASN A 17 3.66 5.06 -4.64
C ASN A 17 3.39 3.59 -4.98
N PHE A 18 2.40 3.33 -5.80
CA PHE A 18 2.16 2.01 -6.40
C PHE A 18 1.35 2.17 -7.69
N GLY A 19 1.42 1.18 -8.56
CA GLY A 19 0.72 1.25 -9.84
C GLY A 19 0.64 -0.09 -10.53
N ALA A 20 0.05 -0.08 -11.71
CA ALA A 20 -0.01 -1.22 -12.60
C ALA A 20 0.70 -0.89 -13.91
N ILE A 21 1.37 -1.87 -14.48
CA ILE A 21 2.06 -1.77 -15.74
C ILE A 21 1.10 -2.16 -16.86
N ARG A 22 1.04 -1.32 -17.88
CA ARG A 22 0.27 -1.56 -19.09
C ARG A 22 1.18 -1.53 -20.32
N ASP A 23 0.97 -2.46 -21.24
CA ASP A 23 1.68 -2.43 -22.50
C ASP A 23 1.29 -1.20 -23.32
N ALA A 24 2.27 -0.47 -23.84
CA ALA A 24 2.05 0.78 -24.58
C ALA A 24 1.44 0.55 -25.97
N VAL A 25 1.59 -0.64 -26.54
CA VAL A 25 1.14 -0.97 -27.90
C VAL A 25 -0.20 -1.72 -27.87
N THR A 26 -0.27 -2.81 -27.10
CA THR A 26 -1.47 -3.65 -27.02
C THR A 26 -2.50 -3.13 -26.04
N LEU A 27 -2.10 -2.24 -25.13
CA LEU A 27 -2.91 -1.69 -24.03
C LEU A 27 -3.37 -2.76 -23.02
N GLU A 28 -2.75 -3.93 -23.03
CA GLU A 28 -3.03 -4.98 -22.06
C GLU A 28 -2.35 -4.74 -20.72
N TRP A 29 -2.99 -5.14 -19.65
CA TRP A 29 -2.44 -5.06 -18.32
C TRP A 29 -1.42 -6.17 -18.10
N MET A 30 -0.17 -5.80 -17.82
CA MET A 30 0.93 -6.74 -17.61
C MET A 30 1.08 -7.18 -16.15
N GLY A 31 0.59 -6.41 -15.21
CA GLY A 31 0.68 -6.70 -13.78
C GLY A 31 0.92 -5.47 -12.92
N PHE A 32 1.23 -5.70 -11.68
CA PHE A 32 1.57 -4.60 -10.76
C PHE A 32 3.03 -4.16 -10.96
N ALA A 33 3.25 -2.86 -10.84
CA ALA A 33 4.59 -2.30 -10.79
C ALA A 33 5.34 -2.83 -9.55
N PRO A 34 6.67 -2.98 -9.61
CA PRO A 34 7.48 -3.23 -8.43
C PRO A 34 7.19 -2.20 -7.34
N ILE A 35 7.29 -2.61 -6.08
CA ILE A 35 7.09 -1.72 -4.95
C ILE A 35 8.26 -0.72 -4.91
N PHE A 36 7.94 0.55 -4.83
CA PHE A 36 8.90 1.64 -4.78
C PHE A 36 8.52 2.65 -3.70
N ASP A 37 9.40 3.60 -3.43
CA ASP A 37 9.23 4.69 -2.47
C ASP A 37 8.87 4.19 -1.06
N SER A 38 9.75 3.36 -0.50
CA SER A 38 9.64 2.84 0.85
C SER A 38 10.60 3.54 1.84
N GLY A 39 11.05 4.76 1.52
CA GLY A 39 12.02 5.51 2.32
C GLY A 39 11.52 5.93 3.70
N THR A 40 10.21 6.05 3.88
CA THR A 40 9.58 6.40 5.16
C THR A 40 9.29 5.18 6.03
N SER A 41 10.23 4.25 6.08
CA SER A 41 10.10 2.97 6.77
C SER A 41 11.04 2.86 7.97
N LEU A 42 10.80 1.86 8.82
CA LEU A 42 11.67 1.50 9.95
C LEU A 42 11.94 2.68 10.92
N TRP A 43 10.96 3.57 11.09
CA TRP A 43 11.08 4.71 12.00
C TRP A 43 12.29 5.61 11.68
N PHE A 44 12.55 5.83 10.38
CA PHE A 44 13.74 6.52 9.86
C PHE A 44 13.99 7.91 10.48
N ASP A 45 12.92 8.57 10.94
CA ASP A 45 12.93 9.92 11.52
C ASP A 45 12.91 9.92 13.06
N GLN A 46 12.96 8.74 13.70
CA GLN A 46 12.87 8.61 15.15
C GLN A 46 14.20 8.20 15.77
N TYR A 47 14.48 8.75 16.94
CA TYR A 47 15.60 8.26 17.75
C TYR A 47 15.29 6.86 18.30
N ALA A 48 16.31 6.01 18.38
CA ALA A 48 16.18 4.63 18.86
C ALA A 48 15.48 4.50 20.22
N THR A 49 15.64 5.49 21.08
CA THR A 49 14.98 5.55 22.41
C THR A 49 13.46 5.79 22.34
N LYS A 50 12.95 6.27 21.21
CA LYS A 50 11.51 6.54 20.99
C LYS A 50 10.82 5.47 20.18
N ILE A 51 11.57 4.55 19.59
CA ILE A 51 11.01 3.46 18.81
C ILE A 51 10.38 2.43 19.74
N ASN A 52 9.09 2.23 19.62
CA ASN A 52 8.37 1.18 20.33
C ASN A 52 7.71 0.24 19.30
N ALA A 53 8.29 -0.93 19.13
CA ALA A 53 7.81 -1.94 18.18
C ALA A 53 6.40 -2.50 18.54
N LEU A 54 5.92 -2.26 19.75
CA LEU A 54 4.60 -2.67 20.20
C LEU A 54 3.51 -1.63 19.89
N THR A 55 3.90 -0.42 19.52
CA THR A 55 2.96 0.64 19.16
C THR A 55 2.55 0.50 17.71
N ASP A 56 1.24 0.53 17.46
CA ASP A 56 0.72 0.51 16.10
C ASP A 56 1.12 1.80 15.36
N ALA A 57 1.77 1.64 14.21
CA ALA A 57 2.25 2.76 13.42
C ALA A 57 1.14 3.35 12.55
N PRO A 58 1.21 4.66 12.25
CA PRO A 58 0.33 5.27 11.26
C PRO A 58 0.46 4.58 9.90
N ALA A 59 -0.63 4.53 9.16
CA ALA A 59 -0.66 3.95 7.82
C ALA A 59 -1.45 4.81 6.84
N LYS A 60 -1.18 4.61 5.58
CA LYS A 60 -1.86 5.16 4.42
C LYS A 60 -1.84 4.12 3.30
N PRO A 61 -2.67 4.19 2.29
CA PRO A 61 -3.77 5.13 2.10
C PRO A 61 -5.13 4.59 2.55
N PHE A 62 -5.21 3.33 2.99
CA PHE A 62 -6.49 2.63 3.13
C PHE A 62 -7.04 2.65 4.55
N ALA A 63 -6.19 2.86 5.54
CA ALA A 63 -6.58 2.96 6.94
C ALA A 63 -5.66 3.92 7.70
N ALA A 64 -6.03 4.24 8.93
CA ALA A 64 -5.27 5.16 9.77
C ALA A 64 -4.06 4.49 10.45
N THR A 65 -4.14 3.20 10.70
CA THR A 65 -3.07 2.43 11.35
C THR A 65 -2.66 1.21 10.55
N GLN A 66 -1.46 0.69 10.82
CA GLN A 66 -0.91 -0.49 10.14
C GLN A 66 -1.74 -1.75 10.40
N GLN A 67 -2.25 -1.93 11.61
CA GLN A 67 -3.07 -3.09 11.95
C GLN A 67 -4.42 -3.06 11.24
N GLU A 68 -5.06 -1.91 11.19
CA GLU A 68 -6.32 -1.73 10.45
C GLU A 68 -6.12 -1.99 8.95
N GLN A 69 -5.04 -1.46 8.38
CA GLN A 69 -4.71 -1.66 6.97
C GLN A 69 -4.40 -3.12 6.65
N LEU A 70 -3.68 -3.82 7.54
CA LEU A 70 -3.41 -5.25 7.40
C LEU A 70 -4.71 -6.08 7.49
N ALA A 71 -5.66 -5.69 8.34
CA ALA A 71 -6.94 -6.37 8.44
C ALA A 71 -7.74 -6.33 7.14
N LEU A 72 -7.59 -5.28 6.32
CA LEU A 72 -8.19 -5.21 4.99
C LEU A 72 -7.64 -6.27 4.04
N ALA A 73 -6.34 -6.57 4.15
CA ALA A 73 -5.70 -7.61 3.32
C ALA A 73 -6.16 -9.03 3.68
N LYS A 74 -6.70 -9.25 4.88
CA LYS A 74 -7.19 -10.55 5.35
C LYS A 74 -8.65 -10.82 4.97
N LYS A 75 -9.39 -9.83 4.47
CA LYS A 75 -10.78 -10.03 4.05
C LYS A 75 -10.84 -10.97 2.85
N PRO A 76 -11.72 -11.99 2.86
CA PRO A 76 -11.90 -12.87 1.71
C PRO A 76 -12.44 -12.08 0.51
N ALA A 77 -12.00 -12.46 -0.68
CA ALA A 77 -12.35 -11.80 -1.95
C ALA A 77 -13.86 -11.71 -2.24
N ASN A 78 -14.67 -12.52 -1.58
CA ASN A 78 -16.12 -12.53 -1.77
C ASN A 78 -16.87 -11.36 -1.13
N ALA A 79 -16.21 -10.56 -0.30
CA ALA A 79 -16.85 -9.45 0.42
C ALA A 79 -16.84 -8.13 -0.38
N GLY A 80 -16.32 -8.08 -1.61
CA GLY A 80 -16.02 -6.82 -2.24
C GLY A 80 -16.09 -6.76 -3.75
N SER A 81 -17.11 -7.34 -4.41
CA SER A 81 -17.31 -7.12 -5.85
C SER A 81 -17.49 -5.64 -6.23
N HIS A 82 -17.88 -4.77 -5.31
CA HIS A 82 -18.00 -3.33 -5.51
C HIS A 82 -16.72 -2.54 -5.18
N GLY A 83 -15.83 -3.04 -4.32
CA GLY A 83 -14.58 -2.38 -3.95
C GLY A 83 -13.48 -2.47 -5.00
N ALA A 84 -13.42 -3.54 -5.78
CA ALA A 84 -12.40 -3.75 -6.80
C ALA A 84 -12.57 -2.82 -8.02
N GLY A 85 -13.80 -2.41 -8.37
CA GLY A 85 -14.07 -1.60 -9.55
C GLY A 85 -13.58 -0.14 -9.45
N TRP A 86 -13.61 0.48 -8.29
CA TRP A 86 -13.12 1.85 -8.11
C TRP A 86 -11.59 1.91 -7.94
N MET A 87 -10.98 0.88 -7.41
CA MET A 87 -9.52 0.75 -7.33
C MET A 87 -8.88 0.65 -8.71
N GLN A 88 -9.49 -0.12 -9.63
CA GLN A 88 -9.05 -0.21 -11.02
C GLN A 88 -9.18 1.11 -11.78
N ARG A 89 -10.21 1.91 -11.51
CA ARG A 89 -10.42 3.20 -12.19
C ARG A 89 -9.42 4.27 -11.76
N ARG A 90 -8.88 4.21 -10.56
CA ARG A 90 -7.91 5.20 -10.06
C ARG A 90 -6.46 4.85 -10.41
N CYS A 91 -6.13 3.58 -10.53
CA CYS A 91 -4.80 3.17 -10.98
C CYS A 91 -4.52 3.45 -12.46
N ALA A 92 -5.56 3.64 -13.29
CA ALA A 92 -5.43 3.93 -14.71
C ALA A 92 -4.88 5.33 -15.04
N CYS A 93 -4.73 6.21 -14.05
CA CYS A 93 -4.39 7.63 -14.27
C CYS A 93 -2.89 7.97 -14.12
N TYR A 94 -1.99 7.01 -13.90
CA TYR A 94 -0.60 7.33 -13.54
C TYR A 94 0.49 6.71 -14.40
N PHE A 95 0.13 6.29 -15.60
CA PHE A 95 1.15 5.90 -16.60
C PHE A 95 0.82 6.43 -17.98
#